data_bd74d1d7578b256507fff1e9c9592b94
#
_entry.id   bd74d1d7578b256507fff1e9c9592b94
#
_cell.length_a   1.000
_cell.length_b   1.000
_cell.length_c   1.000
_cell.angle_alpha   90.00
_cell.angle_beta   90.00
_cell.angle_gamma   90.00
#
_symmetry.space_group_name_H-M   'P 1'
#
loop_
_entity.id
_entity.type
_entity.pdbx_description
1 polymer ?
#
loop_
_entity_poly.entity_id
_entity_poly.type
_entity_poly.pdbx_seq_one_letter_code
_entity_poly.pdbx_strand_id
1 'polypeptide(L)'
;RRQGVVAALNAMGQKTKMPAVNGTSALSFFDYKFVSTGLSQNGVCLYDGKVASKYVEERIYPDFMRKENNLVHMKIYYDEDTHRVLGAQFMSKYDVSSAIAALSIAIASEWTLEQLALADIFFQPEFDRPWHFINVLAMAALDYKLGGADKLLF
;
A
#
# COMPACT_ATOMS: atom_id res chain seq x y z
N ARG A 1 -17.26 5.54 14.38
CA ARG A 1 -18.30 5.90 13.39
C ARG A 1 -18.86 4.67 12.68
N ARG A 2 -18.04 3.86 11.98
CA ARG A 2 -18.52 2.66 11.24
C ARG A 2 -19.29 1.67 12.13
N GLN A 3 -18.78 1.37 13.32
CA GLN A 3 -19.47 0.50 14.31
C GLN A 3 -20.85 1.05 14.69
N GLY A 4 -20.99 2.37 14.84
CA GLY A 4 -22.29 2.99 15.13
C GLY A 4 -23.30 2.82 14.00
N VAL A 5 -22.85 2.91 12.73
CA VAL A 5 -23.71 2.63 11.56
C VAL A 5 -24.16 1.17 11.56
N VAL A 6 -23.25 0.22 11.75
CA VAL A 6 -23.58 -1.21 11.83
C VAL A 6 -24.57 -1.51 12.97
N ALA A 7 -24.33 -0.90 14.14
CA ALA A 7 -25.24 -1.06 15.28
C ALA A 7 -26.65 -0.52 14.97
N ALA A 8 -26.74 0.68 14.37
CA ALA A 8 -28.02 1.27 13.99
C ALA A 8 -28.77 0.42 12.95
N LEU A 9 -28.06 -0.07 11.91
CA LEU A 9 -28.65 -0.93 10.89
C LEU A 9 -29.20 -2.23 11.50
N ASN A 10 -28.42 -2.85 12.40
CA ASN A 10 -28.87 -4.06 13.08
C ASN A 10 -30.08 -3.80 14.02
N ALA A 11 -30.10 -2.67 14.69
CA ALA A 11 -31.24 -2.26 15.51
C ALA A 11 -32.53 -2.08 14.70
N MET A 12 -32.40 -1.66 13.41
CA MET A 12 -33.51 -1.56 12.45
C MET A 12 -33.83 -2.89 11.75
N GLY A 13 -33.23 -4.00 12.16
CA GLY A 13 -33.51 -5.34 11.60
C GLY A 13 -32.68 -5.71 10.37
N GLN A 14 -31.74 -4.86 9.93
CA GLN A 14 -30.83 -5.16 8.82
C GLN A 14 -29.61 -5.95 9.36
N LYS A 15 -29.51 -7.23 9.01
CA LYS A 15 -28.37 -8.09 9.43
C LYS A 15 -27.08 -7.68 8.73
N THR A 16 -26.37 -6.70 9.30
CA THR A 16 -25.11 -6.17 8.77
C THR A 16 -23.94 -6.60 9.64
N LYS A 17 -22.88 -7.14 9.02
CA LYS A 17 -21.63 -7.48 9.70
C LYS A 17 -20.60 -6.36 9.49
N MET A 18 -19.82 -6.09 10.52
CA MET A 18 -18.65 -5.22 10.40
C MET A 18 -17.57 -5.97 9.61
N PRO A 19 -17.03 -5.39 8.51
CA PRO A 19 -15.87 -5.96 7.84
C PRO A 19 -14.64 -5.91 8.74
N ALA A 20 -13.64 -6.72 8.45
CA ALA A 20 -12.35 -6.69 9.14
C ALA A 20 -11.74 -5.27 9.15
N VAL A 21 -11.04 -4.95 10.22
CA VAL A 21 -10.42 -3.64 10.43
C VAL A 21 -8.91 -3.78 10.29
N ASN A 22 -8.36 -3.17 9.25
CA ASN A 22 -6.91 -3.22 8.97
C ASN A 22 -6.09 -2.23 9.81
N GLY A 23 -6.70 -1.47 10.71
CA GLY A 23 -5.99 -0.48 11.51
C GLY A 23 -5.38 0.66 10.69
N THR A 24 -6.00 1.03 9.56
CA THR A 24 -5.51 2.09 8.68
C THR A 24 -5.43 3.42 9.41
N SER A 25 -4.26 4.05 9.37
CA SER A 25 -3.96 5.29 10.09
C SER A 25 -3.09 6.22 9.26
N ALA A 26 -3.14 7.50 9.60
CA ALA A 26 -2.32 8.54 9.01
C ALA A 26 -1.86 9.52 10.09
N LEU A 27 -0.64 10.00 9.96
CA LEU A 27 -0.04 11.01 10.83
C LEU A 27 0.69 12.04 9.97
N SER A 28 0.48 13.30 10.27
CA SER A 28 1.28 14.39 9.72
C SER A 28 2.24 14.88 10.78
N PHE A 29 3.53 14.95 10.46
CA PHE A 29 4.57 15.41 11.38
C PHE A 29 5.57 16.27 10.61
N PHE A 30 5.63 17.55 10.92
CA PHE A 30 6.28 18.56 10.09
C PHE A 30 5.81 18.46 8.63
N ASP A 31 6.75 18.38 7.68
CA ASP A 31 6.45 18.25 6.25
C ASP A 31 6.11 16.84 5.82
N TYR A 32 6.32 15.83 6.68
CA TYR A 32 6.11 14.44 6.35
C TYR A 32 4.71 13.94 6.64
N LYS A 33 4.22 13.07 5.77
CA LYS A 33 3.00 12.29 5.93
C LYS A 33 3.38 10.83 6.12
N PHE A 34 2.95 10.25 7.22
CA PHE A 34 3.08 8.83 7.51
C PHE A 34 1.73 8.18 7.38
N VAL A 35 1.66 7.09 6.68
CA VAL A 35 0.42 6.33 6.52
C VAL A 35 0.71 4.84 6.68
N SER A 36 -0.23 4.12 7.26
CA SER A 36 -0.09 2.69 7.49
C SER A 36 -1.42 1.96 7.40
N THR A 37 -1.37 0.70 7.01
CA THR A 37 -2.52 -0.21 7.01
C THR A 37 -2.06 -1.64 7.19
N GLY A 38 -2.89 -2.47 7.82
CA GLY A 38 -2.62 -3.88 8.03
C GLY A 38 -1.47 -4.16 9.00
N LEU A 39 -0.73 -5.22 8.72
CA LEU A 39 0.36 -5.72 9.55
C LEU A 39 1.52 -4.73 9.60
N SER A 40 2.07 -4.53 10.77
CA SER A 40 3.30 -3.77 10.99
C SER A 40 4.39 -4.67 11.57
N GLN A 41 5.62 -4.17 11.67
CA GLN A 41 6.74 -4.91 12.26
C GLN A 41 6.40 -5.50 13.64
N ASN A 42 5.69 -4.75 14.47
CA ASN A 42 5.31 -5.18 15.82
C ASN A 42 4.22 -6.26 15.81
N GLY A 43 3.46 -6.35 14.72
CA GLY A 43 2.39 -7.33 14.58
C GLY A 43 2.83 -8.66 13.92
N VAL A 44 4.03 -8.72 13.36
CA VAL A 44 4.53 -9.91 12.65
C VAL A 44 4.47 -11.16 13.53
N CYS A 45 4.80 -11.06 14.80
CA CYS A 45 4.76 -12.18 15.74
C CYS A 45 3.34 -12.72 16.03
N LEU A 46 2.29 -11.99 15.63
CA LEU A 46 0.89 -12.41 15.83
C LEU A 46 0.28 -13.07 14.58
N TYR A 47 1.02 -13.10 13.48
CA TYR A 47 0.57 -13.74 12.25
C TYR A 47 0.91 -15.23 12.28
N ASP A 48 -0.07 -16.08 11.95
CA ASP A 48 0.12 -17.52 11.84
C ASP A 48 0.58 -17.87 10.41
N GLY A 49 1.84 -17.69 10.15
CA GLY A 49 2.47 -17.91 8.85
C GLY A 49 3.84 -17.25 8.76
N LYS A 50 4.49 -17.37 7.62
CA LYS A 50 5.78 -16.71 7.37
C LYS A 50 5.57 -15.35 6.77
N VAL A 51 6.10 -14.32 7.41
CA VAL A 51 6.01 -12.94 6.94
C VAL A 51 7.34 -12.49 6.37
N ALA A 52 7.32 -12.14 5.09
CA ALA A 52 8.40 -11.40 4.45
C ALA A 52 8.06 -9.90 4.34
N SER A 53 9.07 -9.09 4.10
CA SER A 53 8.88 -7.66 3.86
C SER A 53 9.86 -7.12 2.85
N LYS A 54 9.44 -6.10 2.10
CA LYS A 54 10.29 -5.35 1.17
C LYS A 54 10.21 -3.88 1.47
N TYR A 55 11.35 -3.21 1.46
CA TYR A 55 11.46 -1.75 1.54
C TYR A 55 11.93 -1.22 0.20
N VAL A 56 11.31 -0.14 -0.27
CA VAL A 56 11.63 0.54 -1.53
C VAL A 56 11.51 2.05 -1.35
N GLU A 57 12.36 2.79 -2.04
CA GLU A 57 12.23 4.24 -2.21
C GLU A 57 11.99 4.53 -3.68
N GLU A 58 10.98 5.35 -3.99
CA GLU A 58 10.68 5.73 -5.36
C GLU A 58 10.25 7.19 -5.44
N ARG A 59 10.50 7.83 -6.57
CA ARG A 59 10.02 9.18 -6.86
C ARG A 59 8.60 9.12 -7.43
N ILE A 60 7.81 10.16 -7.19
CA ILE A 60 6.41 10.21 -7.64
C ILE A 60 6.32 10.51 -9.12
N TYR A 61 7.08 11.49 -9.59
CA TYR A 61 6.99 11.95 -10.98
C TYR A 61 8.14 11.43 -11.83
N PRO A 62 7.96 11.32 -13.15
CA PRO A 62 9.06 11.09 -14.09
C PRO A 62 10.15 12.16 -13.95
N ASP A 63 11.41 11.79 -14.15
CA ASP A 63 12.56 12.67 -13.94
C ASP A 63 12.59 13.89 -14.90
N PHE A 64 11.88 13.79 -16.04
CA PHE A 64 11.75 14.91 -16.98
C PHE A 64 10.75 15.98 -16.51
N MET A 65 9.94 15.70 -15.49
CA MET A 65 9.02 16.67 -14.93
C MET A 65 9.77 17.70 -14.08
N ARG A 66 9.56 18.99 -14.38
CA ARG A 66 10.15 20.10 -13.62
C ARG A 66 9.30 20.44 -12.39
N LYS A 67 9.09 19.44 -11.51
CA LYS A 67 8.36 19.58 -10.25
C LYS A 67 9.23 19.14 -9.09
N GLU A 68 8.91 19.62 -7.90
CA GLU A 68 9.47 19.04 -6.69
C GLU A 68 9.11 17.55 -6.63
N ASN A 69 10.12 16.70 -6.75
CA ASN A 69 9.93 15.26 -6.87
C ASN A 69 10.40 14.57 -5.60
N ASN A 70 9.52 14.55 -4.61
CA ASN A 70 9.78 13.95 -3.31
C ASN A 70 9.85 12.42 -3.41
N LEU A 71 10.72 11.83 -2.57
CA LEU A 71 10.75 10.39 -2.37
C LEU A 71 9.52 9.92 -1.60
N VAL A 72 9.03 8.76 -2.00
CA VAL A 72 8.12 7.93 -1.21
C VAL A 72 8.92 6.76 -0.66
N HIS A 73 9.02 6.71 0.66
CA HIS A 73 9.58 5.57 1.39
C HIS A 73 8.45 4.59 1.64
N MET A 74 8.63 3.35 1.23
CA MET A 74 7.58 2.34 1.23
C MET A 74 8.06 1.05 1.84
N LYS A 75 7.25 0.45 2.68
CA LYS A 75 7.46 -0.91 3.16
C LYS A 75 6.18 -1.70 3.04
N ILE A 76 6.27 -2.91 2.50
CA ILE A 76 5.17 -3.86 2.40
C ILE A 76 5.49 -5.11 3.19
N TYR A 77 4.47 -5.71 3.81
CA TYR A 77 4.52 -7.01 4.46
C TYR A 77 3.59 -7.95 3.72
N TYR A 78 4.05 -9.16 3.50
CA TYR A 78 3.30 -10.18 2.77
C TYR A 78 3.61 -11.58 3.33
N ASP A 79 2.69 -12.49 3.10
CA ASP A 79 2.89 -13.90 3.40
C ASP A 79 3.84 -14.50 2.36
N GLU A 80 4.91 -15.15 2.84
CA GLU A 80 6.00 -15.66 1.99
C GLU A 80 5.55 -16.82 1.09
N ASP A 81 4.60 -17.62 1.57
CA ASP A 81 4.16 -18.83 0.86
C ASP A 81 3.03 -18.51 -0.15
N THR A 82 2.16 -17.54 0.16
CA THR A 82 0.98 -17.21 -0.66
C THR A 82 1.09 -15.89 -1.42
N HIS A 83 2.09 -15.07 -1.11
CA HIS A 83 2.28 -13.69 -1.58
C HIS A 83 1.12 -12.74 -1.21
N ARG A 84 0.22 -13.15 -0.32
CA ARG A 84 -0.88 -12.31 0.14
C ARG A 84 -0.34 -11.06 0.83
N VAL A 85 -0.86 -9.90 0.45
CA VAL A 85 -0.49 -8.62 1.07
C VAL A 85 -1.11 -8.52 2.46
N LEU A 86 -0.28 -8.30 3.46
CA LEU A 86 -0.68 -8.28 4.87
C LEU A 86 -0.67 -6.87 5.46
N GLY A 87 0.21 -6.00 4.98
CA GLY A 87 0.32 -4.65 5.50
C GLY A 87 1.29 -3.78 4.72
N ALA A 88 1.17 -2.46 4.90
CA ALA A 88 2.07 -1.50 4.29
C ALA A 88 2.22 -0.24 5.13
N GLN A 89 3.39 0.40 5.04
CA GLN A 89 3.68 1.69 5.62
C GLN A 89 4.39 2.57 4.60
N PHE A 90 3.91 3.82 4.45
CA PHE A 90 4.52 4.80 3.58
C PHE A 90 4.85 6.08 4.33
N MET A 91 5.89 6.75 3.86
CA MET A 91 6.29 8.07 4.34
C MET A 91 6.73 8.91 3.15
N SER A 92 6.25 10.14 3.06
CA SER A 92 6.68 11.12 2.07
C SER A 92 6.37 12.53 2.53
N LYS A 93 6.98 13.53 1.89
CA LYS A 93 6.49 14.92 1.95
C LYS A 93 5.23 15.11 1.10
N TYR A 94 5.04 14.25 0.10
CA TYR A 94 3.83 14.21 -0.72
C TYR A 94 2.69 13.52 0.03
N ASP A 95 1.45 13.82 -0.32
CA ASP A 95 0.29 13.14 0.24
C ASP A 95 0.10 11.75 -0.39
N VAL A 96 0.42 10.72 0.40
CA VAL A 96 0.30 9.31 0.02
C VAL A 96 -0.94 8.63 0.63
N SER A 97 -1.90 9.39 1.13
CA SER A 97 -3.09 8.84 1.81
C SER A 97 -4.00 8.04 0.88
N SER A 98 -4.12 8.44 -0.39
CA SER A 98 -4.88 7.69 -1.39
C SER A 98 -4.30 6.30 -1.65
N ALA A 99 -2.98 6.20 -1.71
CA ALA A 99 -2.28 4.94 -1.91
C ALA A 99 -2.51 3.95 -0.77
N ILE A 100 -2.45 4.42 0.49
CA ILE A 100 -2.71 3.54 1.63
C ILE A 100 -4.19 3.15 1.73
N ALA A 101 -5.12 4.00 1.28
CA ALA A 101 -6.53 3.65 1.18
C ALA A 101 -6.76 2.52 0.17
N ALA A 102 -6.12 2.58 -1.01
CA ALA A 102 -6.15 1.51 -2.00
C ALA A 102 -5.59 0.19 -1.44
N LEU A 103 -4.44 0.25 -0.75
CA LEU A 103 -3.85 -0.92 -0.11
C LEU A 103 -4.72 -1.48 1.03
N SER A 104 -5.42 -0.65 1.77
CA SER A 104 -6.38 -1.13 2.78
C SER A 104 -7.51 -1.95 2.16
N ILE A 105 -7.98 -1.56 0.98
CA ILE A 105 -8.99 -2.32 0.23
C ILE A 105 -8.39 -3.61 -0.32
N ALA A 106 -7.18 -3.55 -0.90
CA ALA A 106 -6.47 -4.72 -1.41
C ALA A 106 -6.24 -5.78 -0.32
N ILE A 107 -5.79 -5.36 0.88
CA ILE A 107 -5.63 -6.25 2.04
C ILE A 107 -6.96 -6.87 2.46
N ALA A 108 -8.03 -6.07 2.54
CA ALA A 108 -9.37 -6.55 2.90
C ALA A 108 -9.94 -7.53 1.87
N SER A 109 -9.51 -7.41 0.61
CA SER A 109 -9.87 -8.30 -0.51
C SER A 109 -8.85 -9.42 -0.75
N GLU A 110 -7.90 -9.60 0.16
CA GLU A 110 -6.90 -10.68 0.14
C GLU A 110 -6.03 -10.72 -1.13
N TRP A 111 -5.72 -9.56 -1.69
CA TRP A 111 -4.89 -9.45 -2.89
C TRP A 111 -3.47 -9.96 -2.63
N THR A 112 -2.90 -10.55 -3.70
CA THR A 112 -1.50 -10.98 -3.72
C THR A 112 -0.59 -9.88 -4.32
N LEU A 113 0.72 -10.07 -4.18
CA LEU A 113 1.72 -9.19 -4.77
C LEU A 113 1.59 -9.15 -6.31
N GLU A 114 1.27 -10.27 -6.95
CA GLU A 114 1.09 -10.35 -8.41
C GLU A 114 -0.08 -9.50 -8.88
N GLN A 115 -1.20 -9.56 -8.17
CA GLN A 115 -2.36 -8.72 -8.47
C GLN A 115 -2.04 -7.24 -8.26
N LEU A 116 -1.29 -6.93 -7.20
CA LEU A 116 -0.90 -5.56 -6.89
C LEU A 116 0.12 -5.01 -7.89
N ALA A 117 1.08 -5.85 -8.33
CA ALA A 117 2.10 -5.49 -9.31
C ALA A 117 1.51 -5.11 -10.67
N LEU A 118 0.39 -5.75 -11.04
CA LEU A 118 -0.30 -5.54 -12.32
C LEU A 118 -1.64 -4.80 -12.17
N ALA A 119 -1.89 -4.19 -11.01
CA ALA A 119 -3.10 -3.40 -10.81
C ALA A 119 -3.16 -2.26 -11.83
N ASP A 120 -4.35 -2.08 -12.44
CA ASP A 120 -4.60 -1.03 -13.43
C ASP A 120 -4.69 0.33 -12.72
N ILE A 121 -3.55 1.00 -12.63
CA ILE A 121 -3.43 2.37 -12.12
C ILE A 121 -3.07 3.26 -13.31
N PHE A 122 -3.79 4.37 -13.45
CA PHE A 122 -3.61 5.28 -14.56
C PHE A 122 -2.17 5.84 -14.63
N PHE A 123 -1.72 6.16 -15.84
CA PHE A 123 -0.51 6.94 -16.08
C PHE A 123 -0.85 8.29 -16.69
N GLN A 124 -0.38 9.34 -16.05
CA GLN A 124 -0.36 10.68 -16.60
C GLN A 124 0.80 11.45 -15.96
N PRO A 125 1.76 12.00 -16.71
CA PRO A 125 3.01 12.59 -16.19
C PRO A 125 2.82 13.65 -15.10
N GLU A 126 1.68 14.37 -15.12
CA GLU A 126 1.35 15.37 -14.11
C GLU A 126 0.99 14.74 -12.73
N PHE A 127 0.65 13.47 -12.71
CA PHE A 127 0.16 12.77 -11.52
C PHE A 127 1.06 11.62 -11.09
N ASP A 128 1.67 10.90 -12.03
CA ASP A 128 2.35 9.66 -11.72
C ASP A 128 3.44 9.30 -12.76
N ARG A 129 4.19 8.25 -12.48
CA ARG A 129 5.10 7.57 -13.40
C ARG A 129 4.37 6.49 -14.19
N PRO A 130 4.97 5.95 -15.29
CA PRO A 130 4.37 4.85 -16.07
C PRO A 130 3.97 3.63 -15.22
N TRP A 131 4.73 3.37 -14.17
CA TRP A 131 4.37 2.42 -13.10
C TRP A 131 4.16 3.19 -11.80
N HIS A 132 2.96 3.13 -11.27
CA HIS A 132 2.65 3.73 -9.97
C HIS A 132 3.57 3.13 -8.90
N PHE A 133 3.98 3.90 -7.94
CA PHE A 133 4.91 3.43 -6.89
C PHE A 133 4.39 2.22 -6.10
N ILE A 134 3.07 1.98 -6.03
CA ILE A 134 2.49 0.75 -5.46
C ILE A 134 2.84 -0.47 -6.33
N ASN A 135 2.72 -0.36 -7.67
CA ASN A 135 3.10 -1.43 -8.58
C ASN A 135 4.60 -1.74 -8.45
N VAL A 136 5.43 -0.68 -8.42
CA VAL A 136 6.89 -0.80 -8.23
C VAL A 136 7.24 -1.52 -6.93
N LEU A 137 6.55 -1.19 -5.83
CA LEU A 137 6.75 -1.84 -4.54
C LEU A 137 6.44 -3.35 -4.59
N ALA A 138 5.32 -3.71 -5.21
CA ALA A 138 4.92 -5.11 -5.36
C ALA A 138 5.86 -5.87 -6.31
N MET A 139 6.25 -5.27 -7.44
CA MET A 139 7.23 -5.83 -8.37
C MET A 139 8.59 -6.06 -7.69
N ALA A 140 9.03 -5.12 -6.88
CA ALA A 140 10.28 -5.26 -6.13
C ALA A 140 10.19 -6.36 -5.07
N ALA A 141 9.02 -6.56 -4.45
CA ALA A 141 8.80 -7.65 -3.50
C ALA A 141 8.83 -9.03 -4.18
N LEU A 142 8.40 -9.11 -5.44
CA LEU A 142 8.46 -10.31 -6.30
C LEU A 142 9.82 -10.49 -6.99
N ASP A 143 10.79 -9.60 -6.76
CA ASP A 143 12.07 -9.56 -7.46
C ASP A 143 11.93 -9.55 -9.01
N TYR A 144 10.86 -8.93 -9.52
CA TYR A 144 10.69 -8.75 -10.96
C TYR A 144 11.77 -7.82 -11.52
N LYS A 145 12.58 -8.35 -12.43
CA LYS A 145 13.60 -7.59 -13.16
C LYS A 145 13.02 -7.13 -14.50
N LEU A 146 12.49 -5.92 -14.51
CA LEU A 146 12.06 -5.26 -15.75
C LEU A 146 13.28 -4.58 -16.40
N GLY A 147 13.92 -5.27 -17.37
CA GLY A 147 15.08 -4.75 -18.09
C GLY A 147 16.41 -5.01 -17.38
N GLY A 148 17.44 -5.33 -18.14
CA GLY A 148 18.75 -5.75 -17.62
C GLY A 148 19.39 -4.74 -16.67
N ALA A 149 20.07 -5.29 -15.66
CA ALA A 149 20.90 -4.64 -14.65
C ALA A 149 20.20 -3.68 -13.69
N ASP A 150 19.80 -4.21 -12.54
CA ASP A 150 19.65 -3.54 -11.24
C ASP A 150 18.79 -2.27 -11.10
N LYS A 151 18.12 -1.84 -12.16
CA LYS A 151 17.15 -0.74 -12.10
C LYS A 151 15.82 -1.19 -12.70
N LEU A 152 14.76 -1.06 -11.92
CA LEU A 152 13.42 -0.94 -12.49
C LEU A 152 13.48 0.24 -13.46
N LEU A 153 13.59 -0.07 -14.77
CA LEU A 153 13.54 0.96 -15.79
C LEU A 153 12.13 1.53 -15.82
N PHE A 154 11.99 2.69 -15.20
CA PHE A 154 11.00 3.72 -15.60
C PHE A 154 11.16 4.97 -14.72
#